data_935f469e9c9fa4ea28c9105d1a316c5a
#
_entry.id   935f469e9c9fa4ea28c9105d1a316c5a
#
_cell.length_a   1.000
_cell.length_b   1.000
_cell.length_c   1.000
_cell.angle_alpha   90.00
_cell.angle_beta   90.00
_cell.angle_gamma   90.00
#
_symmetry.space_group_name_H-M   'P 1'
#
loop_
_entity.id
_entity.type
_entity.pdbx_description
1 polymer ?
#
loop_
_entity_poly.entity_id
_entity_poly.type
_entity_poly.pdbx_seq_one_letter_code
_entity_poly.pdbx_strand_id
1 'polypeptide(L)'
;MNQRKKDLFLRTFSRRNFLKAGFLSSAVFLMDGCNLFGVTTPIDTIKVLHVDLFPKAKQLGVITAPYMHIVFQHPRISTQDKEFIKNGVKWLNEEAIKMFHSSYTKLSPSKRQEVLKAISQTKWGDSFIYNIMSYMFEAMLGDPIYGSNNHEAGWKWLHFSGGEPRPKKAFL
;
A
#
# COMPACT_ATOMS: atom_id res chain seq x y z
N MET A 1 -2.16 12.95 -48.99
CA MET A 1 -1.95 11.92 -47.95
C MET A 1 -3.22 11.07 -47.89
N ASN A 2 -3.09 9.79 -48.21
CA ASN A 2 -4.11 8.92 -48.79
C ASN A 2 -5.18 8.50 -47.77
N GLN A 3 -6.46 8.71 -48.10
CA GLN A 3 -7.67 8.39 -47.35
C GLN A 3 -7.68 6.94 -46.83
N ARG A 4 -7.11 6.00 -47.60
CA ARG A 4 -7.01 4.57 -47.21
C ARG A 4 -6.18 4.28 -45.94
N LYS A 5 -5.26 5.14 -45.57
CA LYS A 5 -4.46 4.97 -44.31
C LYS A 5 -5.22 5.39 -43.05
N LYS A 6 -6.22 6.30 -43.17
CA LYS A 6 -7.06 6.70 -42.03
C LYS A 6 -8.08 5.60 -41.68
N ASP A 7 -8.62 4.91 -42.70
CA ASP A 7 -9.61 3.87 -42.47
C ASP A 7 -9.01 2.57 -41.88
N LEU A 8 -7.72 2.34 -42.13
CA LEU A 8 -7.02 1.20 -41.56
C LEU A 8 -6.70 1.40 -40.07
N PHE A 9 -6.46 2.64 -39.64
CA PHE A 9 -6.18 2.98 -38.23
C PHE A 9 -7.45 2.92 -37.36
N LEU A 10 -8.62 3.23 -37.91
CA LEU A 10 -9.90 3.20 -37.19
C LEU A 10 -10.50 1.78 -37.07
N ARG A 11 -10.04 0.82 -37.89
CA ARG A 11 -10.54 -0.55 -37.88
C ARG A 11 -9.95 -1.45 -36.79
N THR A 12 -8.87 -1.00 -36.12
CA THR A 12 -8.16 -1.78 -35.07
C THR A 12 -8.68 -1.51 -33.64
N PHE A 13 -9.55 -0.52 -33.46
CA PHE A 13 -10.20 -0.27 -32.15
C PHE A 13 -11.61 -0.86 -32.10
N SER A 14 -11.71 -2.18 -32.20
CA SER A 14 -12.97 -2.86 -31.89
C SER A 14 -13.21 -2.81 -30.37
N ARG A 15 -14.46 -2.52 -29.95
CA ARG A 15 -14.90 -2.58 -28.53
C ARG A 15 -14.47 -3.88 -27.83
N ARG A 16 -14.35 -4.96 -28.58
CA ARG A 16 -13.88 -6.28 -28.14
C ARG A 16 -12.38 -6.31 -27.77
N ASN A 17 -11.55 -5.54 -28.46
CA ASN A 17 -10.11 -5.42 -28.18
C ASN A 17 -9.85 -4.45 -27.02
N PHE A 18 -10.69 -3.42 -26.85
CA PHE A 18 -10.67 -2.55 -25.68
C PHE A 18 -11.05 -3.30 -24.41
N LEU A 19 -12.06 -4.15 -24.44
CA LEU A 19 -12.45 -4.99 -23.30
C LEU A 19 -11.38 -6.04 -22.96
N LYS A 20 -10.71 -6.61 -23.97
CA LYS A 20 -9.59 -7.54 -23.74
C LYS A 20 -8.38 -6.85 -23.12
N ALA A 21 -8.03 -5.65 -23.57
CA ALA A 21 -6.95 -4.84 -23.00
C ALA A 21 -7.30 -4.35 -21.57
N GLY A 22 -8.55 -3.95 -21.34
CA GLY A 22 -9.06 -3.55 -20.02
C GLY A 22 -9.11 -4.71 -19.03
N PHE A 23 -9.44 -5.92 -19.47
CA PHE A 23 -9.49 -7.11 -18.63
C PHE A 23 -8.08 -7.60 -18.22
N LEU A 24 -7.09 -7.49 -19.13
CA LEU A 24 -5.70 -7.82 -18.82
C LEU A 24 -5.06 -6.82 -17.86
N SER A 25 -5.42 -5.53 -17.93
CA SER A 25 -4.90 -4.53 -17.00
C SER A 25 -5.51 -4.65 -15.58
N SER A 26 -6.78 -5.07 -15.46
CA SER A 26 -7.42 -5.29 -14.15
C SER A 26 -6.99 -6.60 -13.49
N ALA A 27 -6.65 -7.65 -14.25
CA ALA A 27 -6.17 -8.91 -13.71
C ALA A 27 -4.78 -8.81 -13.05
N VAL A 28 -3.91 -7.89 -13.50
CA VAL A 28 -2.59 -7.65 -12.91
C VAL A 28 -2.68 -7.04 -11.51
N PHE A 29 -3.77 -6.35 -11.17
CA PHE A 29 -3.97 -5.78 -9.83
C PHE A 29 -4.47 -6.77 -8.77
N LEU A 30 -4.88 -7.97 -9.16
CA LEU A 30 -5.44 -8.97 -8.24
C LEU A 30 -4.49 -10.14 -7.96
N MET A 31 -3.33 -10.20 -8.61
CA MET A 31 -2.33 -11.24 -8.34
C MET A 31 -1.30 -10.73 -7.32
N ASP A 32 -1.64 -10.88 -6.07
CA ASP A 32 -0.72 -10.82 -4.96
C ASP A 32 0.28 -12.00 -5.12
N GLY A 33 1.52 -11.70 -5.51
CA GLY A 33 2.57 -12.71 -5.51
C GLY A 33 3.36 -12.94 -6.81
N CYS A 34 3.06 -12.31 -7.91
CA CYS A 34 3.91 -12.42 -9.11
C CYS A 34 4.85 -11.23 -9.27
N ASN A 35 6.03 -11.32 -8.67
CA ASN A 35 7.19 -10.45 -8.94
C ASN A 35 7.77 -10.68 -10.36
N LEU A 36 6.90 -10.91 -11.37
CA LEU A 36 7.34 -11.25 -12.72
C LEU A 36 7.96 -10.08 -13.49
N PHE A 37 7.73 -8.82 -13.03
CA PHE A 37 8.22 -7.62 -13.74
C PHE A 37 8.83 -6.56 -12.83
N GLY A 38 9.18 -6.88 -11.58
CA GLY A 38 9.77 -5.89 -10.65
C GLY A 38 8.81 -4.74 -10.29
N VAL A 39 7.51 -4.92 -10.48
CA VAL A 39 6.49 -3.94 -10.10
C VAL A 39 6.23 -4.06 -8.61
N THR A 40 6.69 -3.09 -7.86
CA THR A 40 6.44 -3.00 -6.41
C THR A 40 4.97 -2.66 -6.18
N THR A 41 4.26 -3.50 -5.45
CA THR A 41 2.86 -3.21 -5.09
C THR A 41 2.78 -2.07 -4.06
N PRO A 42 1.63 -1.37 -3.94
CA PRO A 42 1.44 -0.41 -2.85
C PRO A 42 1.71 -1.01 -1.47
N ILE A 43 1.29 -2.25 -1.23
CA ILE A 43 1.50 -2.94 0.04
C ILE A 43 2.99 -3.20 0.30
N ASP A 44 3.80 -3.55 -0.71
CA ASP A 44 5.24 -3.73 -0.52
C ASP A 44 5.93 -2.42 -0.15
N THR A 45 5.52 -1.31 -0.74
CA THR A 45 6.01 0.01 -0.35
C THR A 45 5.61 0.33 1.10
N ILE A 46 4.36 0.06 1.49
CA ILE A 46 3.86 0.28 2.85
C ILE A 46 4.61 -0.59 3.87
N LYS A 47 4.94 -1.84 3.55
CA LYS A 47 5.77 -2.69 4.43
C LYS A 47 7.13 -2.04 4.76
N VAL A 48 7.81 -1.49 3.75
CA VAL A 48 9.09 -0.81 3.94
C VAL A 48 8.92 0.50 4.70
N LEU A 49 7.96 1.32 4.28
CA LEU A 49 7.60 2.58 4.91
C LEU A 49 7.29 2.40 6.40
N HIS A 50 6.59 1.35 6.75
CA HIS A 50 6.23 1.01 8.11
C HIS A 50 7.44 0.82 9.02
N VAL A 51 8.46 0.09 8.54
CA VAL A 51 9.71 -0.11 9.27
C VAL A 51 10.48 1.21 9.41
N ASP A 52 10.41 2.07 8.40
CA ASP A 52 11.10 3.37 8.40
C ASP A 52 10.44 4.38 9.35
N LEU A 53 9.10 4.34 9.47
CA LEU A 53 8.33 5.22 10.36
C LEU A 53 8.35 4.74 11.81
N PHE A 54 8.30 3.41 12.03
CA PHE A 54 8.28 2.84 13.38
C PHE A 54 9.09 1.54 13.47
N PRO A 55 10.43 1.65 13.59
CA PRO A 55 11.33 0.49 13.62
C PRO A 55 11.00 -0.55 14.71
N LYS A 56 10.34 -0.11 15.79
CA LYS A 56 9.93 -0.98 16.90
C LYS A 56 8.96 -2.08 16.44
N ALA A 57 8.08 -1.81 15.50
CA ALA A 57 7.14 -2.80 14.96
C ALA A 57 7.88 -4.03 14.40
N LYS A 58 9.00 -3.82 13.70
CA LYS A 58 9.84 -4.92 13.20
C LYS A 58 10.45 -5.74 14.36
N GLN A 59 10.92 -5.09 15.43
CA GLN A 59 11.46 -5.77 16.59
C GLN A 59 10.40 -6.61 17.31
N LEU A 60 9.14 -6.17 17.29
CA LEU A 60 8.00 -6.87 17.87
C LEU A 60 7.44 -7.98 16.96
N GLY A 61 7.95 -8.11 15.73
CA GLY A 61 7.43 -9.10 14.77
C GLY A 61 6.05 -8.75 14.21
N VAL A 62 5.63 -7.50 14.29
CA VAL A 62 4.34 -7.03 13.73
C VAL A 62 4.43 -7.00 12.21
N ILE A 63 3.45 -7.60 11.54
CA ILE A 63 3.34 -7.65 10.08
C ILE A 63 2.11 -6.85 9.66
N THR A 64 2.29 -5.69 9.03
CA THR A 64 1.17 -4.81 8.63
C THR A 64 0.42 -5.26 7.39
N ALA A 65 1.02 -6.09 6.53
CA ALA A 65 0.41 -6.46 5.27
C ALA A 65 -1.00 -7.08 5.40
N PRO A 66 -1.27 -8.05 6.30
CA PRO A 66 -2.61 -8.61 6.46
C PRO A 66 -3.65 -7.53 6.79
N TYR A 67 -3.31 -6.61 7.70
CA TYR A 67 -4.22 -5.52 8.06
C TYR A 67 -4.45 -4.55 6.90
N MET A 68 -3.42 -4.22 6.14
CA MET A 68 -3.57 -3.36 4.96
C MET A 68 -4.43 -4.01 3.87
N HIS A 69 -4.37 -5.34 3.70
CA HIS A 69 -5.31 -6.04 2.83
C HIS A 69 -6.75 -5.86 3.29
N ILE A 70 -7.00 -5.97 4.60
CA ILE A 70 -8.33 -5.70 5.17
C ILE A 70 -8.75 -4.26 4.88
N VAL A 71 -7.90 -3.26 5.14
CA VAL A 71 -8.20 -1.84 4.87
C VAL A 71 -8.61 -1.63 3.41
N PHE A 72 -7.88 -2.19 2.45
CA PHE A 72 -8.20 -2.04 1.04
C PHE A 72 -9.49 -2.75 0.60
N GLN A 73 -9.88 -3.81 1.28
CA GLN A 73 -11.08 -4.59 0.94
C GLN A 73 -12.32 -4.18 1.75
N HIS A 74 -12.12 -3.63 2.95
CA HIS A 74 -13.21 -3.38 3.89
C HIS A 74 -14.24 -2.37 3.34
N PRO A 75 -15.56 -2.70 3.35
CA PRO A 75 -16.61 -1.85 2.77
C PRO A 75 -16.84 -0.55 3.54
N ARG A 76 -16.47 -0.49 4.84
CA ARG A 76 -16.60 0.73 5.66
C ARG A 76 -15.48 1.74 5.42
N ILE A 77 -14.37 1.34 4.82
CA ILE A 77 -13.32 2.28 4.42
C ILE A 77 -13.75 2.89 3.08
N SER A 78 -13.82 4.21 3.04
CA SER A 78 -14.27 4.92 1.84
C SER A 78 -13.35 4.68 0.65
N THR A 79 -13.90 4.70 -0.55
CA THR A 79 -13.11 4.63 -1.79
C THR A 79 -12.09 5.77 -1.84
N GLN A 80 -12.47 6.94 -1.34
CA GLN A 80 -11.60 8.12 -1.29
C GLN A 80 -10.37 7.90 -0.39
N ASP A 81 -10.54 7.29 0.78
CA ASP A 81 -9.43 6.98 1.69
C ASP A 81 -8.50 5.93 1.06
N LYS A 82 -9.05 4.89 0.44
CA LYS A 82 -8.27 3.87 -0.27
C LYS A 82 -7.45 4.48 -1.40
N GLU A 83 -8.05 5.35 -2.20
CA GLU A 83 -7.36 6.05 -3.29
C GLU A 83 -6.31 7.04 -2.73
N PHE A 84 -6.56 7.71 -1.61
CA PHE A 84 -5.58 8.57 -0.97
C PHE A 84 -4.32 7.78 -0.56
N ILE A 85 -4.49 6.59 0.03
CA ILE A 85 -3.34 5.72 0.39
C ILE A 85 -2.56 5.31 -0.87
N LYS A 86 -3.25 4.85 -1.93
CA LYS A 86 -2.60 4.46 -3.19
C LYS A 86 -1.84 5.61 -3.84
N ASN A 87 -2.48 6.78 -3.90
CA ASN A 87 -1.86 7.99 -4.45
C ASN A 87 -0.68 8.45 -3.60
N GLY A 88 -0.78 8.39 -2.27
CA GLY A 88 0.33 8.70 -1.37
C GLY A 88 1.56 7.80 -1.61
N VAL A 89 1.35 6.50 -1.81
CA VAL A 89 2.43 5.58 -2.20
C VAL A 89 3.03 5.96 -3.57
N LYS A 90 2.20 6.33 -4.52
CA LYS A 90 2.66 6.80 -5.84
C LYS A 90 3.51 8.06 -5.71
N TRP A 91 3.02 9.08 -5.02
CA TRP A 91 3.73 10.35 -4.80
C TRP A 91 5.03 10.17 -4.01
N LEU A 92 5.05 9.28 -3.01
CA LEU A 92 6.27 8.90 -2.30
C LEU A 92 7.33 8.32 -3.26
N ASN A 93 6.92 7.44 -4.17
CA ASN A 93 7.84 6.88 -5.16
C ASN A 93 8.29 7.95 -6.18
N GLU A 94 7.41 8.84 -6.61
CA GLU A 94 7.76 9.96 -7.50
C GLU A 94 8.79 10.88 -6.85
N GLU A 95 8.64 11.22 -5.56
CA GLU A 95 9.61 12.03 -4.84
C GLU A 95 10.96 11.29 -4.67
N ALA A 96 10.93 9.98 -4.38
CA ALA A 96 12.12 9.14 -4.31
C ALA A 96 12.88 9.11 -5.64
N ILE A 97 12.17 8.97 -6.76
CA ILE A 97 12.75 8.99 -8.10
C ILE A 97 13.32 10.37 -8.42
N LYS A 98 12.62 11.44 -8.08
CA LYS A 98 13.07 12.82 -8.28
C LYS A 98 14.38 13.11 -7.52
N MET A 99 14.48 12.65 -6.26
CA MET A 99 15.64 12.90 -5.41
C MET A 99 16.84 11.98 -5.73
N PHE A 100 16.57 10.71 -6.04
CA PHE A 100 17.59 9.66 -6.07
C PHE A 100 17.56 8.75 -7.30
N HIS A 101 16.75 9.05 -8.30
CA HIS A 101 16.59 8.27 -9.53
C HIS A 101 16.26 6.77 -9.27
N SER A 102 15.58 6.47 -8.15
CA SER A 102 15.22 5.11 -7.76
C SER A 102 13.92 5.09 -6.96
N SER A 103 13.16 3.99 -7.05
CA SER A 103 11.93 3.82 -6.26
C SER A 103 12.26 3.74 -4.78
N TYR A 104 11.33 4.17 -3.93
CA TYR A 104 11.48 4.23 -2.48
C TYR A 104 11.99 2.92 -1.87
N THR A 105 11.42 1.78 -2.26
CA THR A 105 11.79 0.45 -1.72
C THR A 105 13.22 0.03 -2.06
N LYS A 106 13.81 0.59 -3.12
CA LYS A 106 15.19 0.29 -3.56
C LYS A 106 16.24 1.20 -2.94
N LEU A 107 15.82 2.25 -2.22
CA LEU A 107 16.75 3.18 -1.56
C LEU A 107 17.33 2.55 -0.29
N SER A 108 18.53 3.01 0.08
CA SER A 108 19.09 2.73 1.40
C SER A 108 18.24 3.37 2.52
N PRO A 109 18.29 2.85 3.76
CA PRO A 109 17.51 3.41 4.87
C PRO A 109 17.73 4.91 5.08
N SER A 110 18.99 5.41 4.96
CA SER A 110 19.29 6.84 5.10
C SER A 110 18.58 7.67 4.03
N LYS A 111 18.66 7.27 2.76
CA LYS A 111 17.98 7.97 1.66
C LYS A 111 16.46 7.94 1.80
N ARG A 112 15.89 6.84 2.30
CA ARG A 112 14.45 6.78 2.59
C ARG A 112 14.05 7.79 3.66
N GLN A 113 14.86 7.98 4.71
CA GLN A 113 14.62 9.00 5.71
C GLN A 113 14.70 10.43 5.13
N GLU A 114 15.58 10.68 4.18
CA GLU A 114 15.64 11.97 3.48
C GLU A 114 14.36 12.23 2.66
N VAL A 115 13.83 11.20 1.96
CA VAL A 115 12.55 11.31 1.25
C VAL A 115 11.42 11.59 2.23
N LEU A 116 11.34 10.84 3.34
CA LEU A 116 10.32 11.05 4.37
C LEU A 116 10.37 12.44 4.96
N LYS A 117 11.58 12.95 5.25
CA LYS A 117 11.77 14.32 5.72
C LYS A 117 11.30 15.34 4.68
N ALA A 118 11.57 15.13 3.40
CA ALA A 118 11.12 16.02 2.33
C ALA A 118 9.60 16.07 2.23
N ILE A 119 8.93 14.89 2.18
CA ILE A 119 7.46 14.86 2.05
C ILE A 119 6.75 15.35 3.31
N SER A 120 7.32 15.15 4.51
CA SER A 120 6.71 15.62 5.76
C SER A 120 6.57 17.15 5.83
N GLN A 121 7.29 17.89 5.00
CA GLN A 121 7.16 19.34 4.88
C GLN A 121 6.03 19.76 3.94
N THR A 122 5.38 18.81 3.28
CA THR A 122 4.25 19.06 2.38
C THR A 122 2.94 18.68 3.06
N LYS A 123 1.85 19.40 2.74
CA LYS A 123 0.53 19.10 3.32
C LYS A 123 0.07 17.67 3.02
N TRP A 124 0.28 17.20 1.78
CA TRP A 124 -0.13 15.85 1.40
C TRP A 124 0.73 14.78 2.09
N GLY A 125 2.04 15.01 2.20
CA GLY A 125 2.97 14.05 2.78
C GLY A 125 2.79 13.92 4.29
N ASP A 126 2.57 15.02 4.99
CA ASP A 126 2.21 15.02 6.42
C ASP A 126 0.93 14.22 6.65
N SER A 127 -0.14 14.51 5.90
CA SER A 127 -1.40 13.76 5.98
C SER A 127 -1.24 12.28 5.61
N PHE A 128 -0.42 11.96 4.61
CA PHE A 128 -0.14 10.59 4.20
C PHE A 128 0.60 9.82 5.30
N ILE A 129 1.66 10.40 5.87
CA ILE A 129 2.41 9.80 6.98
C ILE A 129 1.49 9.55 8.17
N TYR A 130 0.67 10.54 8.54
CA TYR A 130 -0.31 10.39 9.63
C TYR A 130 -1.27 9.22 9.39
N ASN A 131 -1.87 9.12 8.20
CA ASN A 131 -2.77 8.02 7.87
C ASN A 131 -2.09 6.66 7.92
N ILE A 132 -0.89 6.53 7.35
CA ILE A 132 -0.13 5.28 7.38
C ILE A 132 0.24 4.90 8.81
N MET A 133 0.66 5.86 9.63
CA MET A 133 0.94 5.62 11.05
C MET A 133 -0.30 5.15 11.81
N SER A 134 -1.47 5.72 11.54
CA SER A 134 -2.74 5.30 12.16
C SER A 134 -3.04 3.84 11.84
N TYR A 135 -3.03 3.45 10.57
CA TYR A 135 -3.24 2.04 10.17
C TYR A 135 -2.17 1.10 10.72
N MET A 136 -0.96 1.59 10.89
CA MET A 136 0.11 0.82 11.51
C MET A 136 -0.18 0.54 12.99
N PHE A 137 -0.60 1.54 13.75
CA PHE A 137 -0.98 1.35 15.14
C PHE A 137 -2.22 0.47 15.27
N GLU A 138 -3.20 0.60 14.38
CA GLU A 138 -4.35 -0.30 14.32
C GLU A 138 -3.92 -1.75 14.06
N ALA A 139 -2.99 -1.98 13.12
CA ALA A 139 -2.42 -3.29 12.84
C ALA A 139 -1.67 -3.87 14.04
N MET A 140 -0.91 -3.03 14.74
CA MET A 140 -0.07 -3.45 15.86
C MET A 140 -0.87 -3.70 17.15
N LEU A 141 -1.94 -2.91 17.36
CA LEU A 141 -2.73 -2.93 18.60
C LEU A 141 -4.09 -3.58 18.43
N GLY A 142 -4.49 -3.90 17.20
CA GLY A 142 -5.71 -4.62 16.91
C GLY A 142 -5.68 -6.06 17.41
N ASP A 143 -6.83 -6.71 17.38
CA ASP A 143 -6.94 -8.11 17.74
C ASP A 143 -6.08 -9.00 16.82
N PRO A 144 -5.32 -9.98 17.36
CA PRO A 144 -4.52 -10.92 16.57
C PRO A 144 -5.29 -11.63 15.45
N ILE A 145 -6.61 -11.72 15.55
CA ILE A 145 -7.48 -12.32 14.52
C ILE A 145 -7.35 -11.62 13.15
N TYR A 146 -6.90 -10.36 13.12
CA TYR A 146 -6.63 -9.60 11.89
C TYR A 146 -5.24 -9.89 11.29
N GLY A 147 -4.47 -10.81 11.89
CA GLY A 147 -3.25 -11.36 11.33
C GLY A 147 -2.00 -10.49 11.44
N SER A 148 -2.08 -9.32 12.07
CA SER A 148 -0.95 -8.37 12.17
C SER A 148 -0.31 -8.32 13.56
N ASN A 149 -1.09 -8.34 14.63
CA ASN A 149 -0.62 -8.37 16.03
C ASN A 149 -0.33 -9.81 16.46
N ASN A 150 0.62 -10.47 15.81
CA ASN A 150 0.94 -11.86 16.04
C ASN A 150 1.38 -12.10 17.50
N HIS A 151 0.82 -13.16 18.10
CA HIS A 151 1.11 -13.51 19.50
C HIS A 151 0.87 -12.36 20.48
N GLU A 152 -0.01 -11.40 20.14
CA GLU A 152 -0.31 -10.23 20.98
C GLU A 152 0.92 -9.34 21.26
N ALA A 153 1.86 -9.31 20.31
CA ALA A 153 3.14 -8.66 20.53
C ALA A 153 3.02 -7.16 20.83
N GLY A 154 2.10 -6.47 20.18
CA GLY A 154 1.81 -5.07 20.47
C GLY A 154 1.17 -4.87 21.84
N TRP A 155 0.25 -5.74 22.22
CA TRP A 155 -0.38 -5.68 23.53
C TRP A 155 0.61 -5.98 24.66
N LYS A 156 1.42 -7.02 24.51
CA LYS A 156 2.47 -7.36 25.49
C LYS A 156 3.48 -6.23 25.66
N TRP A 157 3.82 -5.56 24.57
CA TRP A 157 4.70 -4.39 24.62
C TRP A 157 4.11 -3.23 25.42
N LEU A 158 2.79 -3.03 25.37
CA LEU A 158 2.07 -2.01 26.15
C LEU A 158 1.61 -2.49 27.52
N HIS A 159 1.93 -3.71 27.93
CA HIS A 159 1.38 -4.36 29.13
C HIS A 159 -0.15 -4.35 29.16
N PHE A 160 -0.78 -4.52 27.97
CA PHE A 160 -2.21 -4.57 27.80
C PHE A 160 -2.68 -6.01 27.62
N SER A 161 -3.85 -6.34 28.14
CA SER A 161 -4.56 -7.60 27.86
C SER A 161 -5.88 -7.28 27.17
N GLY A 162 -6.20 -8.03 26.11
CA GLY A 162 -7.47 -7.89 25.40
C GLY A 162 -8.65 -8.25 26.30
N GLY A 163 -9.78 -7.61 26.04
CA GLY A 163 -11.04 -7.92 26.72
C GLY A 163 -11.63 -9.28 26.31
N GLU A 164 -12.49 -9.82 27.17
CA GLU A 164 -13.28 -11.03 26.89
C GLU A 164 -14.77 -10.69 26.77
N PRO A 165 -15.53 -11.36 25.91
CA PRO A 165 -15.10 -12.47 25.03
C PRO A 165 -14.35 -11.97 23.78
N ARG A 166 -13.35 -12.74 23.36
CA ARG A 166 -12.60 -12.45 22.14
C ARG A 166 -13.44 -12.69 20.88
N PRO A 167 -13.24 -11.92 19.80
CA PRO A 167 -13.93 -12.17 18.54
C PRO A 167 -13.56 -13.55 17.97
N LYS A 168 -14.57 -14.31 17.53
CA LYS A 168 -14.38 -15.66 16.95
C LYS A 168 -13.95 -15.61 15.47
N LYS A 169 -14.16 -14.49 14.80
CA LYS A 169 -13.79 -14.25 13.39
C LYS A 169 -13.51 -12.76 13.17
N ALA A 170 -12.67 -12.46 12.18
CA ALA A 170 -12.46 -11.09 11.74
C ALA A 170 -13.77 -10.49 11.20
N PHE A 171 -14.04 -9.22 11.52
CA PHE A 171 -15.14 -8.46 10.92
C PHE A 171 -14.65 -7.87 9.61
N LEU A 172 -15.08 -8.42 8.49
CA LEU A 172 -14.79 -7.98 7.12
C LEU A 172 -16.06 -7.45 6.45
#